data_9262d7a2b3f6a201c36de049ac3613c1
#
_entry.id   9262d7a2b3f6a201c36de049ac3613c1
#
_cell.length_a   1.000
_cell.length_b   1.000
_cell.length_c   1.000
_cell.angle_alpha   90.00
_cell.angle_beta   90.00
_cell.angle_gamma   90.00
#
_symmetry.space_group_name_H-M   'P 1'
#
loop_
_entity.id
_entity.type
_entity.pdbx_description
1 polymer ?
#
loop_
_entity_poly.entity_id
_entity_poly.type
_entity_poly.pdbx_seq_one_letter_code
_entity_poly.pdbx_strand_id
1 'polypeptide(L)'
;MNKRIGVVAVLVESNESISKVNDLFSKFKDIIVGRMGIPYKEKSVNVISIIVDGTTDDISSLTGNLGRLKGVTVKSALTKK
;
A
#
# COMPACT_ATOMS: atom_id res chain seq x y z
N MET A 1 3.04 20.65 9.48
CA MET A 1 3.41 19.26 9.23
C MET A 1 3.56 19.01 7.76
N ASN A 2 4.62 18.32 7.39
CA ASN A 2 4.91 18.08 5.98
C ASN A 2 4.16 16.87 5.49
N LYS A 3 3.11 17.12 4.72
CA LYS A 3 2.41 16.06 4.04
C LYS A 3 2.98 15.85 2.66
N ARG A 4 2.89 14.62 2.18
CA ARG A 4 3.33 14.23 0.86
C ARG A 4 2.18 13.56 0.14
N ILE A 5 2.13 13.78 -1.16
CA ILE A 5 1.23 13.02 -2.02
C ILE A 5 2.08 11.98 -2.74
N GLY A 6 1.57 10.78 -2.81
CA GLY A 6 2.33 9.74 -3.49
C GLY A 6 1.47 8.58 -3.94
N VAL A 7 2.13 7.67 -4.62
CA VAL A 7 1.54 6.42 -5.08
C VAL A 7 2.33 5.28 -4.48
N VAL A 8 1.62 4.32 -3.92
CA VAL A 8 2.24 3.13 -3.34
C VAL A 8 1.77 1.92 -4.13
N ALA A 9 2.73 1.19 -4.69
CA ALA A 9 2.45 -0.05 -5.38
C ALA A 9 2.62 -1.21 -4.40
N VAL A 10 1.61 -2.08 -4.35
CA VAL A 10 1.60 -3.23 -3.44
C VAL A 10 1.33 -4.46 -4.26
N LEU A 11 2.28 -5.39 -4.31
CA LEU A 11 2.12 -6.64 -5.02
C LEU A 11 2.02 -7.76 -3.99
N VAL A 12 0.92 -8.51 -4.02
CA VAL A 12 0.64 -9.56 -3.04
C VAL A 12 0.64 -10.91 -3.75
N GLU A 13 1.66 -11.70 -3.45
CA GLU A 13 1.82 -13.03 -4.06
C GLU A 13 1.31 -14.15 -3.16
N SER A 14 0.97 -13.85 -1.91
CA SER A 14 0.48 -14.83 -0.95
C SER A 14 -0.97 -14.53 -0.59
N ASN A 15 -1.86 -15.47 -0.86
CA ASN A 15 -3.28 -15.28 -0.52
C ASN A 15 -3.50 -15.09 0.96
N GLU A 16 -2.66 -15.68 1.81
CA GLU A 16 -2.83 -15.53 3.26
C GLU A 16 -2.54 -14.13 3.76
N SER A 17 -1.87 -13.30 2.96
CA SER A 17 -1.59 -11.91 3.34
C SER A 17 -2.67 -10.93 2.90
N ILE A 18 -3.61 -11.35 2.06
CA ILE A 18 -4.62 -10.42 1.51
C ILE A 18 -5.45 -9.77 2.59
N SER A 19 -5.95 -10.54 3.57
CA SER A 19 -6.76 -9.96 4.63
C SER A 19 -5.95 -8.99 5.48
N LYS A 20 -4.68 -9.30 5.72
CA LYS A 20 -3.80 -8.42 6.50
C LYS A 20 -3.51 -7.12 5.75
N VAL A 21 -3.35 -7.20 4.43
CA VAL A 21 -3.19 -5.99 3.60
C VAL A 21 -4.43 -5.12 3.72
N ASN A 22 -5.62 -5.70 3.61
CA ASN A 22 -6.87 -4.96 3.72
C ASN A 22 -7.05 -4.37 5.12
N ASP A 23 -6.63 -5.08 6.16
CA ASP A 23 -6.69 -4.57 7.53
C ASP A 23 -5.80 -3.33 7.68
N LEU A 24 -4.61 -3.35 7.09
CA LEU A 24 -3.72 -2.20 7.12
C LEU A 24 -4.31 -1.02 6.36
N PHE A 25 -4.92 -1.26 5.20
CA PHE A 25 -5.59 -0.19 4.46
C PHE A 25 -6.70 0.45 5.29
N SER A 26 -7.45 -0.35 6.04
CA SER A 26 -8.48 0.18 6.92
C SER A 26 -7.89 1.00 8.07
N LYS A 27 -6.79 0.52 8.63
CA LYS A 27 -6.12 1.23 9.72
C LYS A 27 -5.57 2.58 9.27
N PHE A 28 -5.09 2.67 8.05
CA PHE A 28 -4.50 3.89 7.50
C PHE A 28 -5.45 4.62 6.53
N LYS A 29 -6.74 4.37 6.63
CA LYS A 29 -7.72 4.94 5.69
C LYS A 29 -7.67 6.46 5.59
N ASP A 30 -7.27 7.13 6.66
CA ASP A 30 -7.26 8.60 6.69
C ASP A 30 -6.23 9.20 5.73
N ILE A 31 -5.19 8.46 5.38
CA ILE A 31 -4.19 8.93 4.43
C ILE A 31 -4.33 8.33 3.04
N ILE A 32 -5.28 7.41 2.85
CA ILE A 32 -5.50 6.79 1.55
C ILE A 32 -6.61 7.53 0.83
N VAL A 33 -6.24 8.17 -0.30
CA VAL A 33 -7.17 8.98 -1.10
C VAL A 33 -7.94 8.11 -2.07
N GLY A 34 -7.30 7.08 -2.60
CA GLY A 34 -7.95 6.19 -3.54
C GLY A 34 -7.13 4.92 -3.72
N ARG A 35 -7.77 3.90 -4.28
CA ARG A 35 -7.08 2.65 -4.52
C ARG A 35 -7.66 1.96 -5.75
N MET A 36 -6.82 1.18 -6.40
CA MET A 36 -7.22 0.32 -7.50
C MET A 36 -6.50 -1.00 -7.35
N GLY A 37 -7.23 -2.10 -7.45
CA GLY A 37 -6.64 -3.43 -7.34
C GLY A 37 -7.06 -4.32 -8.48
N ILE A 38 -6.10 -5.10 -8.98
CA ILE A 38 -6.34 -6.04 -10.06
C ILE A 38 -5.77 -7.40 -9.67
N PRO A 39 -6.62 -8.44 -9.57
CA PRO A 39 -6.10 -9.78 -9.38
C PRO A 39 -5.56 -10.31 -10.72
N TYR A 40 -4.25 -10.30 -10.85
CA TYR A 40 -3.60 -10.72 -12.10
C TYR A 40 -3.36 -12.21 -12.06
N LYS A 41 -4.35 -12.96 -12.53
CA LYS A 41 -4.38 -14.42 -12.39
C LYS A 41 -3.26 -15.13 -13.12
N GLU A 42 -2.85 -14.61 -14.27
CA GLU A 42 -1.81 -15.24 -15.07
C GLU A 42 -0.47 -15.34 -14.32
N LYS A 43 -0.23 -14.43 -13.41
CA LYS A 43 1.01 -14.40 -12.61
C LYS A 43 0.77 -14.70 -11.14
N SER A 44 -0.45 -15.06 -10.78
CA SER A 44 -0.80 -15.40 -9.40
C SER A 44 -0.44 -14.29 -8.42
N VAL A 45 -0.68 -13.03 -8.82
CA VAL A 45 -0.35 -11.87 -7.99
C VAL A 45 -1.51 -10.90 -8.00
N ASN A 46 -1.81 -10.33 -6.83
CA ASN A 46 -2.73 -9.20 -6.73
C ASN A 46 -1.91 -7.91 -6.81
N VAL A 47 -2.24 -7.07 -7.76
CA VAL A 47 -1.54 -5.80 -7.96
C VAL A 47 -2.43 -4.68 -7.47
N ILE A 48 -1.97 -3.95 -6.46
CA ILE A 48 -2.74 -2.90 -5.84
C ILE A 48 -1.96 -1.59 -5.93
N SER A 49 -2.66 -0.53 -6.31
CA SER A 49 -2.09 0.81 -6.35
C SER A 49 -2.94 1.69 -5.43
N ILE A 50 -2.30 2.39 -4.51
CA ILE A 50 -3.00 3.34 -3.65
C ILE A 50 -2.38 4.72 -3.80
N ILE A 51 -3.26 5.72 -3.72
CA ILE A 51 -2.83 7.12 -3.70
C ILE A 51 -2.90 7.57 -2.26
N VAL A 52 -1.80 8.13 -1.75
CA VAL A 52 -1.72 8.55 -0.36
C VAL A 52 -1.45 10.04 -0.27
N ASP A 53 -1.96 10.63 0.81
CA ASP A 53 -1.71 12.02 1.17
C ASP A 53 -1.57 12.03 2.69
N GLY A 54 -0.35 12.15 3.18
CA GLY A 54 -0.10 12.08 4.61
C GLY A 54 1.31 12.50 4.97
N THR A 55 1.61 12.45 6.25
CA THR A 55 2.97 12.72 6.70
C THR A 55 3.91 11.62 6.26
N THR A 56 5.20 11.94 6.15
CA THR A 56 6.19 10.91 5.81
C THR A 56 6.18 9.78 6.85
N ASP A 57 5.95 10.12 8.12
CA ASP A 57 5.90 9.11 9.18
C ASP A 57 4.71 8.16 9.00
N ASP A 58 3.54 8.69 8.67
CA ASP A 58 2.36 7.86 8.45
C ASP A 58 2.54 6.96 7.23
N ILE A 59 3.07 7.52 6.15
CA ILE A 59 3.28 6.75 4.92
C ILE A 59 4.34 5.66 5.17
N SER A 60 5.42 6.00 5.86
CA SER A 60 6.47 5.02 6.19
C SER A 60 5.95 3.91 7.09
N SER A 61 5.08 4.25 8.04
CA SER A 61 4.47 3.25 8.91
C SER A 61 3.61 2.28 8.09
N LEU A 62 2.79 2.81 7.17
CA LEU A 62 1.97 1.96 6.31
C LEU A 62 2.84 1.06 5.42
N THR A 63 3.80 1.64 4.71
CA THR A 63 4.63 0.87 3.78
C THR A 63 5.51 -0.14 4.52
N GLY A 64 6.03 0.23 5.68
CA GLY A 64 6.82 -0.68 6.49
C GLY A 64 6.03 -1.88 6.99
N ASN A 65 4.81 -1.65 7.45
CA ASN A 65 3.95 -2.74 7.89
C ASN A 65 3.54 -3.64 6.73
N LEU A 66 3.22 -3.06 5.57
CA LEU A 66 2.90 -3.85 4.38
C LEU A 66 4.08 -4.71 3.96
N GLY A 67 5.29 -4.14 3.96
CA GLY A 67 6.47 -4.84 3.50
C GLY A 67 6.90 -6.00 4.38
N ARG A 68 6.41 -6.07 5.61
CA ARG A 68 6.70 -7.19 6.52
C ARG A 68 5.82 -8.40 6.28
N LEU A 69 4.75 -8.24 5.52
CA LEU A 69 3.83 -9.34 5.27
C LEU A 69 4.43 -10.33 4.27
N LYS A 70 4.13 -11.60 4.48
CA LYS A 70 4.63 -12.65 3.62
C LYS A 70 4.16 -12.48 2.19
N GLY A 71 5.09 -12.52 1.24
CA GLY A 71 4.76 -12.42 -0.17
C GLY A 71 4.28 -11.06 -0.63
N VAL A 72 4.57 -10.01 0.13
CA VAL A 72 4.16 -8.65 -0.21
C VAL A 72 5.38 -7.81 -0.58
N THR A 73 5.33 -7.20 -1.75
CA THR A 73 6.35 -6.27 -2.23
C THR A 73 5.74 -4.88 -2.31
N VAL A 74 6.45 -3.89 -1.78
CA VAL A 74 5.95 -2.52 -1.71
C VAL A 74 6.97 -1.57 -2.32
N LYS A 75 6.50 -0.68 -3.18
CA LYS A 75 7.31 0.42 -3.72
C LYS A 75 6.48 1.68 -3.66
N SER A 76 7.11 2.78 -3.34
CA SER A 76 6.41 4.06 -3.26
C SER A 76 7.15 5.15 -4.02
N ALA A 77 6.37 6.09 -4.55
CA ALA A 77 6.88 7.29 -5.17
C ALA A 77 6.17 8.47 -4.53
N LEU A 78 6.92 9.33 -3.89
CA LEU A 78 6.36 10.46 -3.16
C LEU A 78 6.80 11.77 -3.78
N THR A 79 5.93 12.77 -3.74
CA THR A 79 6.27 14.13 -4.15
C THR A 79 6.53 14.96 -2.90
N LYS A 80 7.04 16.16 -3.12
CA LYS A 80 7.27 17.09 -2.01
C LYS A 80 6.09 18.01 -1.75
N LYS A 81 5.01 17.80 -2.43
CA LYS A 81 3.83 18.66 -2.27
C LYS A 81 2.90 18.19 -1.18
#